data_8e8e59f827656284769194aff2b088a3
#
_entry.id   8e8e59f827656284769194aff2b088a3
#
_cell.length_a   1.000
_cell.length_b   1.000
_cell.length_c   1.000
_cell.angle_alpha   90.00
_cell.angle_beta   90.00
_cell.angle_gamma   90.00
#
_symmetry.space_group_name_H-M   'P 1'
#
loop_
_entity.id
_entity.type
_entity.pdbx_description
1 polymer ?
#
loop_
_entity_poly.entity_id
_entity_poly.type
_entity_poly.pdbx_seq_one_letter_code
_entity_poly.pdbx_strand_id
1 'polypeptide(L)'
;MGVWESHGGRADWDGSKPLLLFEPQEEAFKQLAKNLGGKENIRMERVALGAKPGVATLHTADPSHSSTLLKPKETLRLYPEITFAGTERVRMDTLDHVIAALGAEGVYSEMVIDVQGYELEVLKGATETLRRDIDWIMCEVSLTPLWEGGALMGQIDAFLEEHDFVRNQYETYLYGPDQSCGDAVYNRT
;
A
#
# COMPACT_ATOMS: atom_id res chain seq x y z
N MET A 1 -7.53 0.77 -2.53
CA MET A 1 -7.18 0.84 -1.09
C MET A 1 -8.45 0.84 -0.27
N GLY A 2 -8.65 -0.19 0.50
CA GLY A 2 -9.76 -0.24 1.44
C GLY A 2 -9.58 0.81 2.52
N VAL A 3 -10.67 1.48 2.88
CA VAL A 3 -10.79 2.14 4.16
C VAL A 3 -10.46 1.07 5.20
N TRP A 4 -9.44 1.33 6.00
CA TRP A 4 -9.03 0.49 7.11
C TRP A 4 -10.22 0.08 7.98
N GLU A 5 -10.70 -1.13 7.79
CA GLU A 5 -11.42 -1.87 8.81
C GLU A 5 -10.43 -2.87 9.39
N SER A 6 -10.11 -2.65 10.64
CA SER A 6 -9.13 -3.34 11.45
C SER A 6 -9.12 -4.86 11.29
N HIS A 7 -8.02 -5.42 10.83
CA HIS A 7 -7.63 -6.78 11.16
C HIS A 7 -6.38 -6.70 12.04
N GLY A 8 -6.58 -6.59 13.37
CA GLY A 8 -5.64 -7.00 14.39
C GLY A 8 -4.29 -6.28 14.56
N GLY A 9 -3.99 -5.26 13.80
CA GLY A 9 -2.72 -4.54 13.87
C GLY A 9 -2.90 -3.07 14.23
N ARG A 10 -1.87 -2.41 14.72
CA ARG A 10 -1.75 -1.05 15.28
C ARG A 10 -2.41 0.13 14.57
N ALA A 11 -3.42 -0.07 13.78
CA ALA A 11 -4.09 0.94 13.00
C ALA A 11 -5.33 1.54 13.65
N ASP A 12 -5.39 1.57 14.94
CA ASP A 12 -6.34 2.42 15.65
C ASP A 12 -5.86 3.87 15.61
N TRP A 13 -5.98 4.49 14.41
CA TRP A 13 -5.75 5.92 14.33
C TRP A 13 -6.81 6.65 15.16
N ASP A 14 -6.41 7.13 16.31
CA ASP A 14 -7.26 7.81 17.30
C ASP A 14 -7.49 9.31 16.98
N GLY A 15 -6.98 9.78 15.86
CA GLY A 15 -7.06 11.19 15.45
C GLY A 15 -5.95 12.09 16.01
N SER A 16 -5.05 11.58 16.84
CA SER A 16 -3.99 12.38 17.46
C SER A 16 -2.77 12.59 16.56
N LYS A 17 -2.45 11.60 15.72
CA LYS A 17 -1.30 11.65 14.82
C LYS A 17 -1.70 12.17 13.43
N PRO A 18 -0.80 12.87 12.72
CA PRO A 18 -1.03 13.24 11.33
C PRO A 18 -1.12 11.99 10.44
N LEU A 19 -2.02 12.01 9.46
CA LEU A 19 -2.25 10.92 8.53
C LEU A 19 -2.18 11.42 7.08
N LEU A 20 -1.38 10.75 6.26
CA LEU A 20 -1.29 10.99 4.82
C LEU A 20 -1.81 9.74 4.08
N LEU A 21 -2.85 9.92 3.28
CA LEU A 21 -3.52 8.87 2.56
C LEU A 21 -3.34 9.03 1.05
N PHE A 22 -3.14 7.91 0.38
CA PHE A 22 -2.99 7.83 -1.06
C PHE A 22 -4.09 6.94 -1.64
N GLU A 23 -4.85 7.46 -2.59
CA GLU A 23 -5.88 6.73 -3.30
C GLU A 23 -5.90 7.18 -4.77
N PRO A 24 -5.43 6.37 -5.71
CA PRO A 24 -5.39 6.74 -7.12
C PRO A 24 -6.74 6.73 -7.82
N GLN A 25 -7.67 5.84 -7.43
CA GLN A 25 -8.95 5.67 -8.10
C GLN A 25 -9.90 6.83 -7.79
N GLU A 26 -10.48 7.43 -8.81
CA GLU A 26 -11.26 8.66 -8.65
C GLU A 26 -12.48 8.51 -7.74
N GLU A 27 -13.27 7.46 -7.92
CA GLU A 27 -14.49 7.26 -7.13
C GLU A 27 -14.17 6.86 -5.68
N ALA A 28 -13.14 6.02 -5.47
CA ALA A 28 -12.66 5.68 -4.13
C ALA A 28 -12.10 6.91 -3.41
N PHE A 29 -11.35 7.77 -4.11
CA PHE A 29 -10.85 9.03 -3.54
C PHE A 29 -11.99 9.99 -3.14
N LYS A 30 -13.04 10.12 -3.96
CA LYS A 30 -14.22 10.93 -3.61
C LYS A 30 -14.91 10.41 -2.36
N GLN A 31 -15.05 9.09 -2.24
CA GLN A 31 -15.64 8.46 -1.06
C GLN A 31 -14.75 8.66 0.18
N LEU A 32 -13.42 8.51 0.05
CA LEU A 32 -12.46 8.78 1.10
C LEU A 32 -12.56 10.24 1.58
N ALA A 33 -12.58 11.19 0.64
CA ALA A 33 -12.72 12.61 0.95
C ALA A 33 -14.05 12.95 1.62
N LYS A 34 -15.13 12.29 1.25
CA LYS A 34 -16.44 12.44 1.91
C LYS A 34 -16.42 11.93 3.35
N ASN A 35 -15.75 10.81 3.60
CA ASN A 35 -15.73 10.17 4.93
C ASN A 35 -14.78 10.89 5.91
N LEU A 36 -13.64 11.37 5.42
CA LEU A 36 -12.54 11.90 6.25
C LEU A 36 -12.24 13.37 6.02
N GLY A 37 -12.81 13.99 5.00
CA GLY A 37 -12.58 15.40 4.67
C GLY A 37 -12.97 16.34 5.83
N GLY A 38 -12.17 17.40 6.00
CA GLY A 38 -12.38 18.39 7.07
C GLY A 38 -11.76 18.03 8.42
N LYS A 39 -11.10 16.89 8.56
CA LYS A 39 -10.26 16.58 9.72
C LYS A 39 -8.88 17.21 9.55
N GLU A 40 -8.46 18.05 10.49
CA GLU A 40 -7.23 18.86 10.38
C GLU A 40 -5.94 18.05 10.25
N ASN A 41 -5.91 16.84 10.83
CA ASN A 41 -4.73 15.98 10.84
C ASN A 41 -4.70 14.97 9.68
N ILE A 42 -5.64 15.05 8.72
CA ILE A 42 -5.68 14.15 7.57
C ILE A 42 -5.38 14.92 6.29
N ARG A 43 -4.38 14.43 5.56
CA ARG A 43 -4.09 14.83 4.20
C ARG A 43 -4.34 13.67 3.25
N MET A 44 -4.88 13.97 2.07
CA MET A 44 -5.22 12.97 1.06
C MET A 44 -4.66 13.40 -0.30
N GLU A 45 -3.98 12.48 -0.99
CA GLU A 45 -3.41 12.71 -2.31
C GLU A 45 -4.00 11.70 -3.31
N ARG A 46 -4.57 12.20 -4.42
CA ARG A 46 -5.07 11.33 -5.49
C ARG A 46 -3.93 10.97 -6.43
N VAL A 47 -3.14 10.00 -6.03
CA VAL A 47 -1.97 9.51 -6.75
C VAL A 47 -1.68 8.06 -6.38
N ALA A 48 -1.24 7.25 -7.33
CA ALA A 48 -0.62 5.96 -7.05
C ALA A 48 0.84 6.18 -6.66
N LEU A 49 1.34 5.42 -5.70
CA LEU A 49 2.76 5.41 -5.37
C LEU A 49 3.49 4.33 -6.17
N GLY A 50 4.75 4.60 -6.53
CA GLY A 50 5.61 3.66 -7.24
C GLY A 50 7.05 4.13 -7.30
N ALA A 51 7.92 3.38 -8.00
CA ALA A 51 9.36 3.64 -8.05
C ALA A 51 9.76 4.90 -8.82
N LYS A 52 8.85 5.48 -9.62
CA LYS A 52 9.12 6.68 -10.44
C LYS A 52 7.85 7.43 -10.77
N PRO A 53 7.93 8.76 -10.98
CA PRO A 53 6.79 9.54 -11.44
C PRO A 53 6.31 9.13 -12.83
N GLY A 54 5.01 9.31 -13.11
CA GLY A 54 4.44 9.06 -14.42
C GLY A 54 2.92 8.92 -14.42
N VAL A 55 2.42 8.14 -15.36
CA VAL A 55 1.02 7.75 -15.48
C VAL A 55 0.97 6.23 -15.62
N ALA A 56 0.14 5.61 -14.81
CA ALA A 56 -0.09 4.17 -14.82
C ALA A 56 -1.52 3.82 -15.23
N THR A 57 -1.74 2.57 -15.56
CA THR A 57 -3.07 1.99 -15.77
C THR A 57 -3.44 1.20 -14.53
N LEU A 58 -4.48 1.64 -13.83
CA LEU A 58 -5.08 0.92 -12.71
C LEU A 58 -6.15 -0.03 -13.25
N HIS A 59 -6.05 -1.30 -12.96
CA HIS A 59 -7.10 -2.29 -13.20
C HIS A 59 -8.11 -2.19 -12.06
N THR A 60 -9.33 -1.76 -12.40
CA THR A 60 -10.38 -1.54 -11.41
C THR A 60 -11.10 -2.82 -11.09
N ALA A 61 -11.20 -3.15 -9.81
CA ALA A 61 -11.84 -4.35 -9.29
C ALA A 61 -13.16 -4.06 -8.57
N ASP A 62 -13.96 -5.09 -8.43
CA ASP A 62 -15.06 -5.16 -7.50
C ASP A 62 -14.82 -6.40 -6.60
N PRO A 63 -14.64 -6.19 -5.30
CA PRO A 63 -14.64 -4.92 -4.55
C PRO A 63 -13.43 -4.01 -4.88
N SER A 64 -13.62 -2.70 -4.77
CA SER A 64 -12.64 -1.68 -5.25
C SER A 64 -11.28 -1.73 -4.54
N HIS A 65 -11.21 -2.22 -3.30
CA HIS A 65 -9.96 -2.38 -2.56
C HIS A 65 -8.99 -3.41 -3.18
N SER A 66 -9.48 -4.25 -4.09
CA SER A 66 -8.66 -5.20 -4.86
C SER A 66 -8.14 -4.61 -6.18
N SER A 67 -8.33 -3.31 -6.43
CA SER A 67 -7.79 -2.64 -7.62
C SER A 67 -6.27 -2.56 -7.57
N THR A 68 -5.61 -2.79 -8.71
CA THR A 68 -4.15 -2.94 -8.78
C THR A 68 -3.55 -2.32 -10.03
N LEU A 69 -2.27 -1.97 -9.97
CA LEU A 69 -1.47 -1.55 -11.15
C LEU A 69 -0.94 -2.74 -11.96
N LEU A 70 -1.10 -3.97 -11.47
CA LEU A 70 -0.62 -5.19 -12.11
C LEU A 70 -1.78 -5.96 -12.74
N LYS A 71 -1.47 -6.86 -13.66
CA LYS A 71 -2.46 -7.78 -14.17
C LYS A 71 -2.68 -8.94 -13.19
N PRO A 72 -3.94 -9.36 -12.98
CA PRO A 72 -4.21 -10.53 -12.16
C PRO A 72 -3.63 -11.80 -12.80
N LYS A 73 -3.07 -12.68 -11.97
CA LYS A 73 -2.51 -13.98 -12.37
C LYS A 73 -3.25 -15.11 -11.65
N GLU A 74 -2.75 -15.54 -10.50
CA GLU A 74 -3.40 -16.55 -9.68
C GLU A 74 -4.59 -15.99 -8.88
N THR A 75 -4.70 -14.67 -8.76
CA THR A 75 -5.76 -13.98 -8.04
C THR A 75 -7.15 -14.45 -8.48
N LEU A 76 -7.40 -14.49 -9.79
CA LEU A 76 -8.72 -14.91 -10.32
C LEU A 76 -9.07 -16.37 -10.00
N ARG A 77 -8.07 -17.23 -9.80
CA ARG A 77 -8.26 -18.63 -9.43
C ARG A 77 -8.48 -18.80 -7.93
N LEU A 78 -7.74 -18.07 -7.11
CA LEU A 78 -7.74 -18.17 -5.65
C LEU A 78 -8.85 -17.35 -5.00
N TYR A 79 -9.22 -16.25 -5.63
CA TYR A 79 -10.22 -15.28 -5.15
C TYR A 79 -11.27 -15.02 -6.24
N PRO A 80 -12.13 -16.01 -6.56
CA PRO A 80 -13.07 -15.92 -7.66
C PRO A 80 -14.16 -14.86 -7.48
N GLU A 81 -14.31 -14.33 -6.26
CA GLU A 81 -15.21 -13.22 -5.94
C GLU A 81 -14.67 -11.86 -6.44
N ILE A 82 -13.36 -11.75 -6.70
CA ILE A 82 -12.78 -10.53 -7.24
C ILE A 82 -13.00 -10.50 -8.75
N THR A 83 -13.67 -9.45 -9.21
CA THR A 83 -13.89 -9.22 -10.65
C THR A 83 -13.22 -7.94 -11.13
N PHE A 84 -12.71 -7.94 -12.36
CA PHE A 84 -12.09 -6.77 -12.97
C PHE A 84 -12.98 -6.27 -14.11
N ALA A 85 -13.57 -5.06 -13.94
CA ALA A 85 -14.56 -4.53 -14.85
C ALA A 85 -13.99 -3.46 -15.80
N GLY A 86 -12.79 -2.94 -15.56
CA GLY A 86 -12.25 -1.85 -16.38
C GLY A 86 -10.84 -1.44 -16.01
N THR A 87 -10.45 -0.29 -16.54
CA THR A 87 -9.17 0.34 -16.23
C THR A 87 -9.35 1.84 -16.11
N GLU A 88 -8.54 2.47 -15.27
CA GLU A 88 -8.44 3.92 -15.09
C GLU A 88 -6.98 4.37 -15.29
N ARG A 89 -6.77 5.49 -15.97
CA ARG A 89 -5.45 6.11 -16.04
C ARG A 89 -5.25 6.99 -14.82
N VAL A 90 -4.24 6.67 -14.03
CA VAL A 90 -3.94 7.37 -12.78
C VAL A 90 -2.56 8.02 -12.81
N ARG A 91 -2.43 9.16 -12.14
CA ARG A 91 -1.12 9.75 -11.88
C ARG A 91 -0.35 8.83 -10.94
N MET A 92 0.95 8.67 -11.19
CA MET A 92 1.87 7.94 -10.32
C MET A 92 3.01 8.87 -9.91
N ASP A 93 3.45 8.73 -8.66
CA ASP A 93 4.56 9.49 -8.10
C ASP A 93 5.36 8.63 -7.11
N THR A 94 6.50 9.12 -6.64
CA THR A 94 7.24 8.48 -5.56
C THR A 94 6.82 9.07 -4.21
N LEU A 95 6.89 8.28 -3.14
CA LEU A 95 6.63 8.80 -1.80
C LEU A 95 7.62 9.91 -1.44
N ASP A 96 8.91 9.72 -1.76
CA ASP A 96 9.97 10.70 -1.50
C ASP A 96 9.65 12.06 -2.14
N HIS A 97 9.19 12.07 -3.40
CA HIS A 97 8.82 13.30 -4.08
C HIS A 97 7.58 13.96 -3.46
N VAL A 98 6.55 13.17 -3.10
CA VAL A 98 5.34 13.70 -2.47
C VAL A 98 5.67 14.29 -1.09
N ILE A 99 6.41 13.60 -0.24
CA ILE A 99 6.82 14.09 1.09
C ILE A 99 7.60 15.41 0.96
N ALA A 100 8.58 15.48 0.04
CA ALA A 100 9.35 16.69 -0.20
C ALA A 100 8.48 17.84 -0.72
N ALA A 101 7.59 17.57 -1.68
CA ALA A 101 6.67 18.59 -2.23
C ALA A 101 5.70 19.14 -1.18
N LEU A 102 5.38 18.36 -0.16
CA LEU A 102 4.53 18.76 0.96
C LEU A 102 5.29 19.46 2.08
N GLY A 103 6.64 19.44 2.09
CA GLY A 103 7.46 19.85 3.23
C GLY A 103 7.12 19.03 4.49
N ALA A 104 6.88 17.74 4.33
CA ALA A 104 6.39 16.85 5.39
C ALA A 104 7.46 15.86 5.90
N GLU A 105 8.73 16.20 5.68
CA GLU A 105 9.85 15.43 6.21
C GLU A 105 9.83 15.39 7.74
N GLY A 106 10.01 14.21 8.32
CA GLY A 106 9.99 14.00 9.77
C GLY A 106 8.58 14.01 10.39
N VAL A 107 7.52 14.07 9.58
CA VAL A 107 6.14 14.11 10.10
C VAL A 107 5.56 12.73 10.35
N TYR A 108 5.89 11.76 9.51
CA TYR A 108 5.31 10.40 9.53
C TYR A 108 6.38 9.37 9.88
N SER A 109 6.16 8.57 10.91
CA SER A 109 7.09 7.51 11.36
C SER A 109 6.57 6.09 11.13
N GLU A 110 5.34 5.97 10.68
CA GLU A 110 4.69 4.68 10.46
C GLU A 110 4.15 4.62 9.02
N MET A 111 4.28 3.46 8.37
CA MET A 111 3.85 3.25 6.99
C MET A 111 3.02 1.98 6.89
N VAL A 112 1.92 2.07 6.15
CA VAL A 112 1.08 0.92 5.81
C VAL A 112 0.96 0.83 4.31
N ILE A 113 1.23 -0.35 3.77
CA ILE A 113 1.26 -0.62 2.33
C ILE A 113 0.35 -1.82 2.03
N ASP A 114 -0.71 -1.56 1.29
CA ASP A 114 -1.60 -2.55 0.70
C ASP A 114 -2.00 -2.02 -0.68
N VAL A 115 -1.26 -2.41 -1.70
CA VAL A 115 -1.41 -1.93 -3.07
C VAL A 115 -1.52 -3.07 -4.08
N GLN A 116 -1.90 -4.23 -3.57
CA GLN A 116 -2.29 -5.38 -4.35
C GLN A 116 -1.19 -5.83 -5.34
N GLY A 117 -0.01 -6.14 -4.78
CA GLY A 117 1.15 -6.69 -5.49
C GLY A 117 2.19 -5.66 -5.94
N TYR A 118 1.94 -4.35 -5.76
CA TYR A 118 2.86 -3.29 -6.19
C TYR A 118 3.72 -2.73 -5.05
N GLU A 119 3.76 -3.41 -3.90
CA GLU A 119 4.38 -2.98 -2.63
C GLU A 119 5.87 -2.68 -2.79
N LEU A 120 6.61 -3.55 -3.46
CA LEU A 120 8.05 -3.36 -3.69
C LEU A 120 8.34 -2.10 -4.53
N GLU A 121 7.50 -1.78 -5.50
CA GLU A 121 7.66 -0.57 -6.31
C GLU A 121 7.35 0.69 -5.50
N VAL A 122 6.39 0.63 -4.56
CA VAL A 122 6.15 1.70 -3.59
C VAL A 122 7.37 1.90 -2.69
N LEU A 123 7.93 0.83 -2.14
CA LEU A 123 9.12 0.86 -1.29
C LEU A 123 10.33 1.44 -2.02
N LYS A 124 10.56 1.08 -3.30
CA LYS A 124 11.62 1.65 -4.13
C LYS A 124 11.48 3.16 -4.36
N GLY A 125 10.27 3.68 -4.33
CA GLY A 125 9.99 5.12 -4.42
C GLY A 125 9.98 5.86 -3.07
N ALA A 126 10.35 5.16 -1.99
CA ALA A 126 10.29 5.66 -0.62
C ALA A 126 11.65 5.64 0.10
N THR A 127 12.76 5.41 -0.61
CA THR A 127 14.07 5.11 -0.01
C THR A 127 14.58 6.19 0.94
N GLU A 128 14.42 7.48 0.59
CA GLU A 128 14.81 8.58 1.46
C GLU A 128 13.87 8.72 2.67
N THR A 129 12.57 8.55 2.45
CA THR A 129 11.56 8.58 3.52
C THR A 129 11.77 7.39 4.48
N LEU A 130 12.01 6.20 3.94
CA LEU A 130 12.38 5.03 4.75
C LEU A 130 13.61 5.33 5.61
N ARG A 131 14.70 5.80 5.02
CA ARG A 131 15.95 6.07 5.73
C ARG A 131 15.83 7.12 6.82
N ARG A 132 15.03 8.16 6.60
CA ARG A 132 14.97 9.36 7.47
C ARG A 132 13.87 9.29 8.51
N ASP A 133 12.68 8.82 8.13
CA ASP A 133 11.46 9.11 8.87
C ASP A 133 10.77 7.85 9.43
N ILE A 134 10.79 6.72 8.71
CA ILE A 134 9.97 5.57 9.05
C ILE A 134 10.70 4.64 10.04
N ASP A 135 9.99 4.23 11.09
CA ASP A 135 10.47 3.27 12.09
C ASP A 135 9.66 1.96 12.09
N TRP A 136 8.44 1.99 11.55
CA TRP A 136 7.53 0.86 11.53
C TRP A 136 6.78 0.77 10.20
N ILE A 137 6.71 -0.44 9.66
CA ILE A 137 6.01 -0.72 8.40
C ILE A 137 5.10 -1.93 8.59
N MET A 138 3.84 -1.81 8.16
CA MET A 138 2.98 -2.94 7.88
C MET A 138 2.77 -3.03 6.37
N CYS A 139 3.01 -4.20 5.82
CA CYS A 139 2.98 -4.43 4.38
C CYS A 139 2.20 -5.70 4.06
N GLU A 140 1.20 -5.61 3.18
CA GLU A 140 0.65 -6.81 2.57
C GLU A 140 1.74 -7.50 1.76
N VAL A 141 1.89 -8.82 1.94
CA VAL A 141 2.91 -9.62 1.26
C VAL A 141 2.31 -10.89 0.69
N SER A 142 2.79 -11.30 -0.48
CA SER A 142 2.35 -12.51 -1.15
C SER A 142 3.41 -13.62 -1.04
N LEU A 143 2.98 -14.84 -0.73
CA LEU A 143 3.80 -16.06 -0.75
C LEU A 143 3.80 -16.73 -2.13
N THR A 144 2.76 -16.47 -2.92
CA THR A 144 2.59 -16.96 -4.30
C THR A 144 2.39 -15.79 -5.26
N PRO A 145 2.73 -15.94 -6.54
CA PRO A 145 2.62 -14.85 -7.51
C PRO A 145 1.16 -14.59 -7.91
N LEU A 146 0.43 -13.90 -7.04
CA LEU A 146 -0.97 -13.52 -7.27
C LEU A 146 -1.12 -12.58 -8.48
N TRP A 147 -0.14 -11.72 -8.71
CA TRP A 147 -0.13 -10.69 -9.72
C TRP A 147 1.03 -10.88 -10.71
N GLU A 148 0.84 -10.54 -11.98
CA GLU A 148 1.94 -10.57 -12.97
C GLU A 148 3.02 -9.53 -12.61
N GLY A 149 4.21 -10.02 -12.26
CA GLY A 149 5.34 -9.16 -11.85
C GLY A 149 5.25 -8.61 -10.43
N GLY A 150 4.24 -9.01 -9.64
CA GLY A 150 4.14 -8.67 -8.24
C GLY A 150 5.27 -9.29 -7.41
N ALA A 151 5.74 -8.56 -6.40
CA ALA A 151 6.78 -9.02 -5.51
C ALA A 151 6.27 -10.11 -4.54
N LEU A 152 7.15 -11.03 -4.21
CA LEU A 152 6.93 -12.00 -3.15
C LEU A 152 7.55 -11.51 -1.84
N MET A 153 7.07 -12.03 -0.72
CA MET A 153 7.53 -11.65 0.62
C MET A 153 9.07 -11.64 0.74
N GLY A 154 9.76 -12.66 0.23
CA GLY A 154 11.22 -12.71 0.30
C GLY A 154 11.94 -11.59 -0.47
N GLN A 155 11.32 -11.02 -1.50
CA GLN A 155 11.87 -9.86 -2.22
C GLN A 155 11.67 -8.56 -1.43
N ILE A 156 10.54 -8.45 -0.72
CA ILE A 156 10.24 -7.34 0.19
C ILE A 156 11.15 -7.41 1.41
N ASP A 157 11.33 -8.60 2.00
CA ASP A 157 12.28 -8.84 3.10
C ASP A 157 13.68 -8.37 2.72
N ALA A 158 14.21 -8.84 1.58
CA ALA A 158 15.56 -8.49 1.13
C ALA A 158 15.74 -6.98 0.89
N PHE A 159 14.74 -6.33 0.30
CA PHE A 159 14.77 -4.89 0.08
C PHE A 159 14.76 -4.10 1.40
N LEU A 160 13.91 -4.50 2.35
CA LEU A 160 13.78 -3.82 3.63
C LEU A 160 15.00 -4.07 4.54
N GLU A 161 15.61 -5.26 4.48
CA GLU A 161 16.89 -5.53 5.17
C GLU A 161 18.01 -4.61 4.68
N GLU A 162 18.09 -4.31 3.39
CA GLU A 162 19.06 -3.34 2.83
C GLU A 162 18.82 -1.90 3.31
N HIS A 163 17.65 -1.64 3.92
CA HIS A 163 17.25 -0.34 4.45
C HIS A 163 17.10 -0.31 5.98
N ASP A 164 17.77 -1.24 6.68
CA ASP A 164 17.80 -1.34 8.14
C ASP A 164 16.44 -1.69 8.79
N PHE A 165 15.61 -2.49 8.12
CA PHE A 165 14.37 -3.03 8.68
C PHE A 165 14.43 -4.55 8.78
N VAL A 166 13.85 -5.09 9.85
CA VAL A 166 13.72 -6.53 10.09
C VAL A 166 12.25 -6.88 10.28
N ARG A 167 11.82 -7.96 9.60
CA ARG A 167 10.48 -8.51 9.79
C ARG A 167 10.41 -9.24 11.14
N ASN A 168 9.50 -8.83 12.01
CA ASN A 168 9.26 -9.44 13.33
C ASN A 168 7.91 -10.13 13.46
N GLN A 169 6.97 -9.87 12.55
CA GLN A 169 5.66 -10.51 12.59
C GLN A 169 5.18 -10.79 11.17
N TYR A 170 4.43 -11.88 11.03
CA TYR A 170 3.69 -12.21 9.82
C TYR A 170 2.39 -12.92 10.23
N GLU A 171 1.27 -12.40 9.73
CA GLU A 171 -0.05 -12.98 9.91
C GLU A 171 -0.65 -13.30 8.54
N THR A 172 -1.00 -14.57 8.32
CA THR A 172 -1.68 -14.99 7.09
C THR A 172 -3.15 -14.60 7.14
N TYR A 173 -3.69 -14.18 6.02
CA TYR A 173 -5.14 -14.13 5.87
C TYR A 173 -5.69 -15.55 5.81
N LEU A 174 -6.65 -15.83 6.69
CA LEU A 174 -7.35 -17.12 6.72
C LEU A 174 -8.33 -17.31 5.56
N TYR A 175 -8.37 -16.36 4.63
CA TYR A 175 -9.31 -16.29 3.51
C TYR A 175 -8.64 -16.79 2.23
N GLY A 176 -8.43 -18.09 2.12
CA GLY A 176 -7.97 -18.68 0.88
C GLY A 176 -7.42 -20.09 1.13
N PRO A 177 -7.57 -20.98 0.16
CA PRO A 177 -7.17 -22.38 0.32
C PRO A 177 -5.67 -22.56 0.57
N ASP A 178 -4.83 -21.56 0.28
CA ASP A 178 -3.38 -21.72 0.20
C ASP A 178 -2.57 -20.75 1.09
N GLN A 179 -3.21 -19.96 1.95
CA GLN A 179 -2.50 -18.94 2.78
C GLN A 179 -1.51 -18.11 1.94
N SER A 180 -1.97 -17.67 0.76
CA SER A 180 -1.10 -17.13 -0.29
C SER A 180 -0.64 -15.70 -0.04
N CYS A 181 -1.26 -14.97 0.88
CA CYS A 181 -0.91 -13.61 1.29
C CYS A 181 -1.21 -13.35 2.77
N GLY A 182 -0.73 -12.26 3.28
CA GLY A 182 -0.93 -11.81 4.65
C GLY A 182 -0.22 -10.51 4.94
N ASP A 183 -0.31 -10.03 6.17
CA ASP A 183 0.36 -8.84 6.64
C ASP A 183 1.70 -9.19 7.31
N ALA A 184 2.75 -8.51 6.87
CA ALA A 184 4.06 -8.56 7.50
C ALA A 184 4.37 -7.24 8.19
N VAL A 185 4.94 -7.31 9.39
CA VAL A 185 5.36 -6.14 10.17
C VAL A 185 6.87 -6.10 10.25
N TYR A 186 7.42 -4.93 9.92
CA TYR A 186 8.85 -4.64 9.94
C TYR A 186 9.13 -3.47 10.88
N ASN A 187 10.20 -3.58 11.65
CA ASN A 187 10.71 -2.48 12.47
C ASN A 187 12.14 -2.14 12.07
N ARG A 188 12.49 -0.88 12.25
CA ARG A 188 13.86 -0.42 12.10
C ARG A 188 14.75 -1.08 13.15
N THR A 189 15.96 -1.48 12.77
CA THR A 189 17.00 -2.08 13.64
C THR A 189 17.85 -1.04 14.33
#